data_4fed41bd680c958aac00bbbd800fbb73
#
_entry.id   4fed41bd680c958aac00bbbd800fbb73
#
_cell.length_a   1.000
_cell.length_b   1.000
_cell.length_c   1.000
_cell.angle_alpha   90.00
_cell.angle_beta   90.00
_cell.angle_gamma   90.00
#
_symmetry.space_group_name_H-M   'P 1'
#
loop_
_entity.id
_entity.type
_entity.pdbx_description
1 polymer ?
#
loop_
_entity_poly.entity_id
_entity_poly.type
_entity_poly.pdbx_seq_one_letter_code
_entity_poly.pdbx_strand_id
1 'polypeptide(L)'
;MRFLIDMNLSPSWVPFLQNAGFEAVHWSAVGAVDASDRTLMQWAAGHDHVVVTNDLDFSTILAATQRRKPSVIQIRADLLTPVAIGSAVLRAIAQTERELAEGALISIDLDRARVRILPLGS
;
A
#
# COMPACT_ATOMS: atom_id res chain seq x y z
N MET A 1 9.43 -2.46 -8.43
CA MET A 1 8.43 -2.58 -7.36
C MET A 1 7.06 -2.33 -7.96
N ARG A 2 6.08 -3.12 -7.54
CA ARG A 2 4.72 -3.10 -8.09
C ARG A 2 3.74 -2.73 -7.00
N PHE A 3 2.78 -1.86 -7.33
CA PHE A 3 1.81 -1.35 -6.36
C PHE A 3 0.38 -1.68 -6.78
N LEU A 4 -0.42 -2.14 -5.81
CA LEU A 4 -1.86 -2.30 -5.96
C LEU A 4 -2.55 -1.17 -5.20
N ILE A 5 -3.33 -0.37 -5.90
CA ILE A 5 -4.07 0.74 -5.31
C ILE A 5 -5.45 0.27 -4.90
N ASP A 6 -5.78 0.43 -3.60
CA ASP A 6 -7.07 0.05 -3.04
C ASP A 6 -8.21 0.81 -3.70
N MET A 7 -9.40 0.19 -3.73
CA MET A 7 -10.61 0.78 -4.31
C MET A 7 -10.94 2.17 -3.78
N ASN A 8 -10.66 2.43 -2.49
CA ASN A 8 -11.02 3.68 -1.85
C ASN A 8 -10.09 4.85 -2.21
N LEU A 9 -8.99 4.57 -2.88
CA LEU A 9 -8.10 5.61 -3.38
C LEU A 9 -8.38 5.87 -4.85
N SER A 10 -8.07 7.10 -5.30
CA SER A 10 -8.28 7.49 -6.69
C SER A 10 -7.41 6.66 -7.64
N PRO A 11 -7.96 6.25 -8.81
CA PRO A 11 -7.13 5.65 -9.86
C PRO A 11 -5.99 6.54 -10.36
N SER A 12 -6.02 7.84 -10.06
CA SER A 12 -4.94 8.77 -10.44
C SER A 12 -3.61 8.44 -9.78
N TRP A 13 -3.60 7.61 -8.74
CA TRP A 13 -2.36 7.10 -8.15
C TRP A 13 -1.57 6.22 -9.12
N VAL A 14 -2.25 5.58 -10.08
CA VAL A 14 -1.58 4.70 -11.05
C VAL A 14 -0.62 5.48 -11.94
N PRO A 15 -1.07 6.49 -12.73
CA PRO A 15 -0.13 7.26 -13.56
C PRO A 15 0.90 8.01 -12.72
N PHE A 16 0.54 8.44 -11.50
CA PHE A 16 1.48 9.11 -10.61
C PHE A 16 2.68 8.20 -10.27
N LEU A 17 2.42 6.96 -9.88
CA LEU A 17 3.48 6.01 -9.56
C LEU A 17 4.23 5.54 -10.81
N GLN A 18 3.53 5.36 -11.94
CA GLN A 18 4.17 5.01 -13.21
C GLN A 18 5.15 6.08 -13.65
N ASN A 19 4.81 7.35 -13.50
CA ASN A 19 5.70 8.46 -13.83
C ASN A 19 6.93 8.51 -12.93
N ALA A 20 6.85 7.93 -11.73
CA ALA A 20 7.98 7.80 -10.82
C ALA A 20 8.83 6.55 -11.09
N GLY A 21 8.49 5.76 -12.11
CA GLY A 21 9.26 4.58 -12.51
C GLY A 21 8.77 3.26 -11.94
N PHE A 22 7.59 3.22 -11.34
CA PHE A 22 7.03 2.01 -10.73
C PHE A 22 5.92 1.41 -11.61
N GLU A 23 5.64 0.12 -11.42
CA GLU A 23 4.45 -0.50 -11.95
C GLU A 23 3.31 -0.30 -10.93
N ALA A 24 2.11 -0.02 -11.40
CA ALA A 24 0.97 0.20 -10.53
C ALA A 24 -0.32 -0.20 -11.23
N VAL A 25 -1.27 -0.70 -10.44
CA VAL A 25 -2.61 -1.06 -10.92
C VAL A 25 -3.62 -0.69 -9.85
N HIS A 26 -4.79 -0.21 -10.26
CA HIS A 26 -5.90 0.04 -9.35
C HIS A 26 -6.75 -1.21 -9.25
N TRP A 27 -7.30 -1.50 -8.06
CA TRP A 27 -8.08 -2.73 -7.87
C TRP A 27 -9.26 -2.84 -8.84
N SER A 28 -9.85 -1.74 -9.26
CA SER A 28 -10.96 -1.76 -10.23
C SER A 28 -10.61 -2.42 -11.57
N ALA A 29 -9.32 -2.48 -11.91
CA ALA A 29 -8.84 -3.15 -13.13
C ALA A 29 -8.49 -4.62 -12.89
N VAL A 30 -8.55 -5.10 -11.65
CA VAL A 30 -8.11 -6.45 -11.27
C VAL A 30 -9.28 -7.35 -10.92
N GLY A 31 -10.20 -6.87 -10.10
CA GLY A 31 -11.28 -7.72 -9.58
C GLY A 31 -12.56 -6.96 -9.29
N ALA A 32 -13.45 -7.60 -8.54
CA ALA A 32 -14.76 -7.04 -8.22
C ALA A 32 -14.65 -5.82 -7.31
N VAL A 33 -15.47 -4.80 -7.57
CA VAL A 33 -15.43 -3.54 -6.81
C VAL A 33 -15.81 -3.73 -5.33
N ASP A 34 -16.57 -4.77 -5.03
CA ASP A 34 -17.01 -5.12 -3.68
C ASP A 34 -16.17 -6.23 -3.04
N ALA A 35 -15.01 -6.56 -3.61
CA ALA A 35 -14.14 -7.58 -3.06
C ALA A 35 -13.69 -7.20 -1.66
N SER A 36 -13.54 -8.21 -0.78
CA SER A 36 -13.08 -7.99 0.58
C SER A 36 -11.61 -7.57 0.61
N ASP A 37 -11.20 -6.91 1.70
CA ASP A 37 -9.81 -6.55 1.91
C ASP A 37 -8.91 -7.79 1.92
N ARG A 38 -9.40 -8.91 2.45
CA ARG A 38 -8.64 -10.18 2.41
C ARG A 38 -8.37 -10.63 0.99
N THR A 39 -9.34 -10.47 0.09
CA THR A 39 -9.18 -10.83 -1.32
C THR A 39 -8.09 -9.96 -1.98
N LEU A 40 -8.11 -8.65 -1.72
CA LEU A 40 -7.06 -7.74 -2.21
C LEU A 40 -5.69 -8.16 -1.69
N MET A 41 -5.60 -8.46 -0.41
CA MET A 41 -4.35 -8.85 0.24
C MET A 41 -3.80 -10.16 -0.34
N GLN A 42 -4.66 -11.15 -0.56
CA GLN A 42 -4.26 -12.44 -1.14
C GLN A 42 -3.76 -12.25 -2.57
N TRP A 43 -4.46 -11.45 -3.36
CA TRP A 43 -4.03 -11.17 -4.73
C TRP A 43 -2.67 -10.47 -4.75
N ALA A 44 -2.50 -9.46 -3.92
CA ALA A 44 -1.25 -8.69 -3.85
C ALA A 44 -0.08 -9.57 -3.44
N ALA A 45 -0.28 -10.44 -2.44
CA ALA A 45 0.77 -11.37 -2.01
C ALA A 45 1.14 -12.34 -3.13
N GLY A 46 0.15 -12.90 -3.82
CA GLY A 46 0.37 -13.87 -4.90
C GLY A 46 0.99 -13.28 -6.16
N HIS A 47 0.84 -11.96 -6.36
CA HIS A 47 1.35 -11.26 -7.55
C HIS A 47 2.51 -10.31 -7.22
N ASP A 48 3.05 -10.39 -6.03
CA ASP A 48 4.20 -9.58 -5.57
C ASP A 48 3.95 -8.07 -5.73
N HIS A 49 2.80 -7.61 -5.21
CA HIS A 49 2.44 -6.20 -5.19
C HIS A 49 2.41 -5.67 -3.76
N VAL A 50 2.83 -4.43 -3.58
CA VAL A 50 2.65 -3.67 -2.35
C VAL A 50 1.28 -3.01 -2.40
N VAL A 51 0.48 -3.16 -1.35
CA VAL A 51 -0.84 -2.52 -1.27
C VAL A 51 -0.70 -1.09 -0.81
N VAL A 52 -1.35 -0.16 -1.50
CA VAL A 52 -1.47 1.24 -1.09
C VAL A 52 -2.93 1.50 -0.71
N THR A 53 -3.16 1.91 0.52
CA THR A 53 -4.51 2.07 1.07
C THR A 53 -4.55 3.17 2.13
N ASN A 54 -5.75 3.65 2.43
CA ASN A 54 -6.00 4.50 3.60
C ASN A 54 -6.83 3.77 4.66
N ASP A 55 -7.15 2.51 4.45
CA ASP A 55 -8.02 1.72 5.33
C ASP A 55 -7.19 1.03 6.42
N LEU A 56 -7.56 1.25 7.68
CA LEU A 56 -6.89 0.64 8.84
C LEU A 56 -7.13 -0.88 8.92
N ASP A 57 -8.16 -1.40 8.28
CA ASP A 57 -8.48 -2.82 8.32
C ASP A 57 -7.38 -3.69 7.73
N PHE A 58 -6.58 -3.16 6.79
CA PHE A 58 -5.45 -3.90 6.23
C PHE A 58 -4.40 -4.24 7.28
N SER A 59 -4.11 -3.33 8.20
CA SER A 59 -3.17 -3.62 9.30
C SER A 59 -3.74 -4.68 10.24
N THR A 60 -5.06 -4.67 10.48
CA THR A 60 -5.73 -5.68 11.29
C THR A 60 -5.61 -7.07 10.65
N ILE A 61 -5.79 -7.15 9.34
CA ILE A 61 -5.65 -8.40 8.60
C ILE A 61 -4.21 -8.91 8.67
N LEU A 62 -3.23 -8.05 8.50
CA LEU A 62 -1.82 -8.44 8.62
C LEU A 62 -1.51 -9.01 10.01
N ALA A 63 -2.00 -8.35 11.06
CA ALA A 63 -1.80 -8.83 12.43
C ALA A 63 -2.45 -10.20 12.65
N ALA A 64 -3.66 -10.40 12.11
CA ALA A 64 -4.40 -11.64 12.27
C ALA A 64 -3.78 -12.80 11.51
N THR A 65 -3.20 -12.55 10.32
CA THR A 65 -2.63 -13.60 9.47
C THR A 65 -1.19 -13.96 9.83
N GLN A 66 -0.49 -13.10 10.55
CA GLN A 66 0.93 -13.29 10.90
C GLN A 66 1.81 -13.52 9.66
N ARG A 67 1.47 -12.90 8.54
CA ARG A 67 2.22 -13.05 7.28
C ARG A 67 3.19 -11.90 7.08
N ARG A 68 4.24 -12.16 6.31
CA ARG A 68 5.22 -11.14 5.93
C ARG A 68 4.80 -10.37 4.67
N LYS A 69 3.89 -10.92 3.89
CA LYS A 69 3.42 -10.35 2.63
C LYS A 69 1.88 -10.32 2.60
N PRO A 70 1.32 -9.37 1.86
CA PRO A 70 1.99 -8.32 1.12
C PRO A 70 2.46 -7.21 2.06
N SER A 71 3.46 -6.43 1.64
CA SER A 71 3.73 -5.16 2.30
C SER A 71 2.58 -4.19 2.03
N VAL A 72 2.34 -3.29 2.99
CA VAL A 72 1.25 -2.32 2.90
C VAL A 72 1.78 -0.93 3.19
N ILE A 73 1.42 0.02 2.34
CA ILE A 73 1.59 1.46 2.59
C ILE A 73 0.23 2.01 2.96
N GLN A 74 0.12 2.47 4.19
CA GLN A 74 -1.11 3.02 4.74
C GLN A 74 -0.98 4.55 4.83
N ILE A 75 -1.84 5.25 4.08
CA ILE A 75 -1.81 6.71 4.03
C ILE A 75 -2.78 7.25 5.08
N ARG A 76 -2.26 8.13 5.95
CA ARG A 76 -3.04 8.77 7.02
C ARG A 76 -3.05 10.27 6.74
N ALA A 77 -4.09 10.73 6.05
CA ALA A 77 -4.23 12.13 5.68
C ALA A 77 -5.69 12.45 5.40
N ASP A 78 -6.05 13.72 5.53
CA ASP A 78 -7.39 14.18 5.19
C ASP A 78 -7.58 14.25 3.68
N LEU A 79 -6.53 14.63 2.95
CA LEU A 79 -6.54 14.67 1.48
C LEU A 79 -5.66 13.54 0.96
N LEU A 80 -6.27 12.65 0.18
CA LEU A 80 -5.67 11.38 -0.25
C LEU A 80 -5.25 11.37 -1.72
N THR A 81 -5.18 12.54 -2.36
CA THR A 81 -4.79 12.64 -3.77
C THR A 81 -3.27 12.68 -3.93
N PRO A 82 -2.74 12.25 -5.09
CA PRO A 82 -1.30 12.40 -5.36
C PRO A 82 -0.81 13.85 -5.25
N VAL A 83 -1.64 14.82 -5.63
CA VAL A 83 -1.28 16.24 -5.50
C VAL A 83 -1.02 16.60 -4.03
N ALA A 84 -1.88 16.13 -3.12
CA ALA A 84 -1.80 16.48 -1.71
C ALA A 84 -0.69 15.75 -0.96
N ILE A 85 -0.52 14.43 -1.21
CA ILE A 85 0.38 13.60 -0.39
C ILE A 85 1.40 12.79 -1.20
N GLY A 86 1.39 12.93 -2.52
CA GLY A 86 2.24 12.11 -3.39
C GLY A 86 3.73 12.23 -3.08
N SER A 87 4.23 13.44 -2.81
CA SER A 87 5.64 13.64 -2.49
C SER A 87 6.06 12.89 -1.23
N ALA A 88 5.21 12.89 -0.20
CA ALA A 88 5.47 12.16 1.04
C ALA A 88 5.49 10.64 0.78
N VAL A 89 4.59 10.14 -0.05
CA VAL A 89 4.56 8.73 -0.43
C VAL A 89 5.82 8.33 -1.19
N LEU A 90 6.26 9.12 -2.17
CA LEU A 90 7.49 8.82 -2.93
C LEU A 90 8.72 8.84 -2.04
N ARG A 91 8.82 9.80 -1.11
CA ARG A 91 9.94 9.83 -0.16
C ARG A 91 9.94 8.60 0.74
N ALA A 92 8.77 8.20 1.23
CA ALA A 92 8.66 7.02 2.08
C ALA A 92 9.07 5.76 1.33
N ILE A 93 8.65 5.61 0.08
CA ILE A 93 9.05 4.46 -0.76
C ILE A 93 10.58 4.44 -0.91
N ALA A 94 11.18 5.58 -1.25
CA ALA A 94 12.63 5.66 -1.43
C ALA A 94 13.40 5.29 -0.15
N GLN A 95 12.87 5.65 1.00
CA GLN A 95 13.52 5.39 2.29
C GLN A 95 13.31 3.96 2.80
N THR A 96 12.32 3.23 2.28
CA THR A 96 11.90 1.94 2.83
C THR A 96 11.88 0.81 1.79
N GLU A 97 12.61 0.94 0.70
CA GLU A 97 12.59 -0.06 -0.38
C GLU A 97 12.94 -1.46 0.11
N ARG A 98 13.97 -1.58 0.96
CA ARG A 98 14.37 -2.88 1.52
C ARG A 98 13.26 -3.46 2.39
N GLU A 99 12.70 -2.67 3.28
CA GLU A 99 11.65 -3.11 4.18
C GLU A 99 10.41 -3.53 3.39
N LEU A 100 10.03 -2.77 2.36
CA LEU A 100 8.91 -3.13 1.50
C LEU A 100 9.15 -4.42 0.73
N ALA A 101 10.39 -4.65 0.28
CA ALA A 101 10.75 -5.89 -0.42
C ALA A 101 10.70 -7.11 0.52
N GLU A 102 11.07 -6.94 1.77
CA GLU A 102 11.12 -8.04 2.75
C GLU A 102 9.80 -8.28 3.46
N GLY A 103 8.98 -7.27 3.59
CA GLY A 103 7.68 -7.32 4.25
C GLY A 103 7.57 -6.27 5.36
N ALA A 104 6.74 -5.24 5.14
CA ALA A 104 6.56 -4.16 6.10
C ALA A 104 5.20 -3.50 5.97
N LEU A 105 4.75 -2.91 7.06
CA LEU A 105 3.64 -1.97 7.10
C LEU A 105 4.24 -0.57 7.28
N ILE A 106 4.04 0.30 6.30
CA ILE A 106 4.51 1.67 6.32
C ILE A 106 3.28 2.58 6.51
N SER A 107 3.24 3.32 7.62
CA SER A 107 2.22 4.35 7.83
C SER A 107 2.81 5.70 7.46
N ILE A 108 2.13 6.42 6.58
CA ILE A 108 2.61 7.69 6.04
C ILE A 108 1.62 8.80 6.38
N ASP A 109 2.10 9.89 6.97
CA ASP A 109 1.41 11.17 7.02
C ASP A 109 2.25 12.23 6.28
N LEU A 110 1.83 13.49 6.32
CA LEU A 110 2.52 14.55 5.55
C LEU A 110 3.98 14.73 5.94
N ASP A 111 4.32 14.46 7.20
CA ASP A 111 5.63 14.83 7.74
C ASP A 111 6.57 13.64 7.93
N ARG A 112 6.04 12.41 8.00
CA ARG A 112 6.86 11.25 8.32
C ARG A 112 6.25 9.94 7.87
N ALA A 113 7.12 8.93 7.77
CA ALA A 113 6.76 7.54 7.59
C ALA A 113 7.14 6.75 8.84
N ARG A 114 6.28 5.84 9.26
CA ARG A 114 6.57 4.89 10.34
C ARG A 114 6.62 3.48 9.74
N VAL A 115 7.68 2.76 10.06
CA VAL A 115 7.93 1.41 9.53
C VAL A 115 7.66 0.38 10.62
N ARG A 116 6.86 -0.63 10.28
CA ARG A 116 6.68 -1.81 11.12
C ARG A 116 6.98 -3.03 10.28
N ILE A 117 7.91 -3.86 10.75
CA ILE A 117 8.33 -5.05 10.04
C ILE A 117 7.28 -6.15 10.20
N LEU A 118 6.99 -6.86 9.12
CA LEU A 118 6.06 -7.98 9.13
C LEU A 118 6.78 -9.30 9.47
N PRO A 119 6.09 -10.26 10.09
CA PRO A 119 4.69 -10.19 10.49
C PRO A 119 4.48 -9.27 11.69
N LEU A 120 3.28 -8.67 11.79
CA LEU A 120 2.91 -7.88 12.95
C LEU A 120 2.68 -8.85 14.11
N GLY A 121 3.61 -8.84 15.04
CA GLY A 121 3.56 -9.70 16.18
C GLY A 121 2.95 -9.04 17.41
N SER A 122 2.53 -9.84 18.35
CA SER A 122 2.17 -9.39 19.69
C SER A 122 3.42 -9.03 20.46
#